data_8f0c8db6a64f2575d63c0d072710e1f6
#
_entry.id   8f0c8db6a64f2575d63c0d072710e1f6
#
_cell.length_a   1.000
_cell.length_b   1.000
_cell.length_c   1.000
_cell.angle_alpha   90.00
_cell.angle_beta   90.00
_cell.angle_gamma   90.00
#
_symmetry.space_group_name_H-M   'P 1'
#
loop_
_entity.id
_entity.type
_entity.pdbx_description
1 polymer ?
#
loop_
_entity_poly.entity_id
_entity_poly.type
_entity_poly.pdbx_seq_one_letter_code
_entity_poly.pdbx_strand_id
1 'polypeptide(L)'
;RIYNVLLIATKYDAFMLEDDGRVDEQIFNEYTSLSLRYPPRFTQVTTEEEALAELKNRNFELIICMPNMDNRDIFAAATEIKIHYPNIPIVVLTPFSKEVSKRIANEDLSAIDYVFSWLGNAELLLAIIKLIEDKMNAPDDTASVGVQIILLVEDSVRFYSSALPHLYKFVLEQSQMFAKEALNDHPVSYTHLRAHETDQYL
;
A
#
# COMPACT_ATOMS: atom_id res chain seq x y z
N ARG A 1 -9.80 0.34 -7.62
CA ARG A 1 -9.26 1.63 -7.15
C ARG A 1 -9.49 1.79 -5.66
N ILE A 2 -8.51 2.37 -4.94
CA ILE A 2 -8.57 2.66 -3.51
C ILE A 2 -8.99 4.12 -3.30
N TYR A 3 -10.08 4.33 -2.55
CA TYR A 3 -10.60 5.65 -2.20
C TYR A 3 -10.42 5.96 -0.72
N ASN A 4 -10.54 4.95 0.15
CA ASN A 4 -10.46 5.11 1.59
C ASN A 4 -9.49 4.09 2.18
N VAL A 5 -8.56 4.58 2.96
CA VAL A 5 -7.57 3.79 3.68
C VAL A 5 -7.81 3.94 5.18
N LEU A 6 -7.94 2.83 5.89
CA LEU A 6 -7.99 2.80 7.33
C LEU A 6 -6.57 2.61 7.87
N LEU A 7 -6.08 3.57 8.63
CA LEU A 7 -4.77 3.53 9.28
C LEU A 7 -4.95 3.20 10.77
N ILE A 8 -4.51 2.03 11.18
CA ILE A 8 -4.50 1.61 12.59
C ILE A 8 -3.09 1.87 13.14
N ALA A 9 -2.93 2.96 13.88
CA ALA A 9 -1.64 3.40 14.39
C ALA A 9 -1.81 4.13 15.71
N THR A 10 -0.85 3.97 16.63
CA THR A 10 -0.83 4.82 17.83
C THR A 10 -0.61 6.28 17.47
N LYS A 11 -0.87 7.18 18.39
CA LYS A 11 -0.57 8.61 18.19
C LYS A 11 0.92 8.85 17.90
N TYR A 12 1.79 8.05 18.51
CA TYR A 12 3.24 8.15 18.29
C TYR A 12 3.63 7.65 16.90
N ASP A 13 3.10 6.49 16.48
CA ASP A 13 3.39 5.93 15.16
C ASP A 13 2.84 6.80 14.04
N ALA A 14 1.65 7.37 14.24
CA ALA A 14 1.09 8.35 13.33
C ALA A 14 1.94 9.63 13.25
N PHE A 15 2.45 10.12 14.39
CA PHE A 15 3.38 11.23 14.40
C PHE A 15 4.67 10.93 13.60
N MET A 16 5.18 9.69 13.69
CA MET A 16 6.33 9.25 12.89
C MET A 16 6.05 9.21 11.38
N LEU A 17 4.79 8.95 10.98
CA LEU A 17 4.37 9.06 9.57
C LEU A 17 4.23 10.52 9.13
N GLU A 18 3.95 11.43 10.06
CA GLU A 18 3.66 12.83 9.81
C GLU A 18 4.87 13.77 10.02
N ASP A 19 6.08 13.21 10.14
CA ASP A 19 7.30 14.00 10.38
C ASP A 19 7.54 15.05 9.28
N ASP A 20 7.17 14.73 8.04
CA ASP A 20 7.24 15.63 6.88
C ASP A 20 5.88 16.26 6.49
N GLY A 21 4.89 16.28 7.39
CA GLY A 21 3.54 16.79 7.16
C GLY A 21 2.47 15.71 7.29
N ARG A 22 1.20 16.12 7.30
CA ARG A 22 0.09 15.19 7.44
C ARG A 22 0.07 14.16 6.31
N VAL A 23 -0.27 12.91 6.63
CA VAL A 23 -0.32 11.81 5.65
C VAL A 23 -1.16 12.17 4.42
N ASP A 24 -2.31 12.81 4.60
CA ASP A 24 -3.17 13.25 3.51
C ASP A 24 -2.47 14.27 2.58
N GLU A 25 -1.69 15.21 3.15
CA GLU A 25 -0.95 16.22 2.40
C GLU A 25 0.22 15.60 1.65
N GLN A 26 0.94 14.69 2.28
CA GLN A 26 2.05 13.96 1.65
C GLN A 26 1.55 13.16 0.45
N ILE A 27 0.48 12.38 0.62
CA ILE A 27 -0.13 11.60 -0.46
C ILE A 27 -0.68 12.51 -1.56
N PHE A 28 -1.32 13.62 -1.21
CA PHE A 28 -1.79 14.59 -2.19
C PHE A 28 -0.63 15.14 -3.03
N ASN A 29 0.50 15.47 -2.41
CA ASN A 29 1.69 15.96 -3.11
C ASN A 29 2.27 14.90 -4.04
N GLU A 30 2.39 13.64 -3.61
CA GLU A 30 2.84 12.53 -4.46
C GLU A 30 1.91 12.31 -5.66
N TYR A 31 0.59 12.31 -5.44
CA TYR A 31 -0.38 12.20 -6.53
C TYR A 31 -0.28 13.37 -7.52
N THR A 32 -0.08 14.58 -7.02
CA THR A 32 0.05 15.79 -7.84
C THR A 32 1.35 15.75 -8.66
N SER A 33 2.48 15.38 -8.05
CA SER A 33 3.78 15.31 -8.73
C SER A 33 3.77 14.34 -9.90
N LEU A 34 3.04 13.24 -9.77
CA LEU A 34 2.87 12.21 -10.78
C LEU A 34 1.60 12.40 -11.64
N SER A 35 0.97 13.56 -11.60
CA SER A 35 -0.28 13.88 -12.33
C SER A 35 -1.38 12.82 -12.16
N LEU A 36 -1.41 12.15 -11.02
CA LEU A 36 -2.42 11.17 -10.68
C LEU A 36 -3.69 11.86 -10.18
N ARG A 37 -4.83 11.25 -10.43
CA ARG A 37 -6.14 11.77 -10.00
C ARG A 37 -6.65 11.02 -8.79
N TYR A 38 -7.35 11.76 -7.91
CA TYR A 38 -8.12 11.22 -6.78
C TYR A 38 -7.22 10.50 -5.76
N PRO A 39 -6.43 11.22 -4.98
CA PRO A 39 -5.70 10.64 -3.86
C PRO A 39 -6.70 10.01 -2.86
N PRO A 40 -6.37 8.88 -2.26
CA PRO A 40 -7.22 8.24 -1.25
C PRO A 40 -7.29 9.10 0.02
N ARG A 41 -8.39 8.94 0.77
CA ARG A 41 -8.56 9.54 2.09
C ARG A 41 -8.10 8.57 3.15
N PHE A 42 -7.35 9.07 4.12
CA PHE A 42 -6.91 8.32 5.28
C PHE A 42 -7.84 8.59 6.47
N THR A 43 -8.28 7.54 7.12
CA THR A 43 -8.97 7.61 8.42
C THR A 43 -8.08 6.91 9.42
N GLN A 44 -7.58 7.66 10.41
CA GLN A 44 -6.73 7.12 11.46
C GLN A 44 -7.57 6.72 12.66
N VAL A 45 -7.27 5.55 13.21
CA VAL A 45 -7.79 5.03 14.46
C VAL A 45 -6.67 4.50 15.33
N THR A 46 -6.87 4.46 16.63
CA THR A 46 -5.85 4.05 17.58
C THR A 46 -6.11 2.69 18.21
N THR A 47 -7.34 2.18 18.11
CA THR A 47 -7.72 0.89 18.71
C THR A 47 -8.45 0.00 17.71
N GLU A 48 -8.49 -1.29 18.03
CA GLU A 48 -9.22 -2.29 17.27
C GLU A 48 -10.73 -1.99 17.27
N GLU A 49 -11.27 -1.60 18.42
CA GLU A 49 -12.69 -1.28 18.57
C GLU A 49 -13.08 -0.08 17.70
N GLU A 50 -12.23 0.95 17.65
CA GLU A 50 -12.40 2.09 16.74
C GLU A 50 -12.35 1.64 15.28
N ALA A 51 -11.41 0.74 14.93
CA ALA A 51 -11.28 0.21 13.58
C ALA A 51 -12.56 -0.55 13.16
N LEU A 52 -13.05 -1.45 14.00
CA LEU A 52 -14.27 -2.20 13.74
C LEU A 52 -15.51 -1.30 13.68
N ALA A 53 -15.55 -0.22 14.47
CA ALA A 53 -16.62 0.77 14.42
C ALA A 53 -16.61 1.56 13.10
N GLU A 54 -15.43 2.00 12.63
CA GLU A 54 -15.29 2.67 11.33
C GLU A 54 -15.64 1.75 10.17
N LEU A 55 -15.19 0.50 10.19
CA LEU A 55 -15.49 -0.52 9.15
C LEU A 55 -16.99 -0.83 9.05
N LYS A 56 -17.77 -0.68 10.13
CA LYS A 56 -19.23 -0.81 10.10
C LYS A 56 -19.92 0.40 9.46
N ASN A 57 -19.32 1.58 9.59
CA ASN A 57 -19.93 2.83 9.17
C ASN A 57 -19.54 3.28 7.76
N ARG A 58 -18.37 2.83 7.28
CA ARG A 58 -17.80 3.25 6.00
C ARG A 58 -17.12 2.08 5.29
N ASN A 59 -17.04 2.18 3.97
CA ASN A 59 -16.27 1.25 3.16
C ASN A 59 -14.80 1.69 3.10
N PHE A 60 -13.92 0.74 3.33
CA PHE A 60 -12.47 0.89 3.15
C PHE A 60 -11.99 -0.17 2.17
N GLU A 61 -11.07 0.20 1.30
CA GLU A 61 -10.48 -0.69 0.30
C GLU A 61 -9.09 -1.18 0.70
N LEU A 62 -8.50 -0.60 1.76
CA LEU A 62 -7.19 -0.96 2.27
C LEU A 62 -7.11 -0.65 3.77
N ILE A 63 -6.50 -1.54 4.53
CA ILE A 63 -6.13 -1.32 5.93
C ILE A 63 -4.62 -1.34 6.04
N ILE A 64 -4.04 -0.31 6.67
CA ILE A 64 -2.62 -0.24 7.02
C ILE A 64 -2.52 -0.28 8.55
N CYS A 65 -1.77 -1.25 9.06
CA CYS A 65 -1.55 -1.45 10.49
C CYS A 65 -0.09 -1.14 10.84
N MET A 66 0.14 -0.37 11.89
CA MET A 66 1.47 -0.15 12.44
C MET A 66 1.62 -0.92 13.77
N PRO A 67 2.47 -1.97 13.83
CA PRO A 67 2.71 -2.71 15.05
C PRO A 67 3.48 -1.84 16.05
N ASN A 68 2.94 -1.74 17.26
CA ASN A 68 3.52 -1.01 18.36
C ASN A 68 4.25 -1.95 19.32
N MET A 69 5.31 -1.44 19.99
CA MET A 69 6.02 -2.13 21.09
C MET A 69 5.14 -2.29 22.35
N ASP A 70 4.11 -1.44 22.52
CA ASP A 70 3.26 -1.39 23.71
C ASP A 70 2.07 -2.38 23.66
N ASN A 71 2.35 -3.66 23.56
CA ASN A 71 1.46 -4.77 23.95
C ASN A 71 0.09 -4.92 23.26
N ARG A 72 -0.18 -4.28 22.13
CA ARG A 72 -1.37 -4.54 21.34
C ARG A 72 -1.04 -5.57 20.27
N ASP A 73 -1.81 -6.64 20.27
CA ASP A 73 -1.67 -7.70 19.28
C ASP A 73 -2.38 -7.28 17.97
N ILE A 74 -1.67 -6.51 17.14
CA ILE A 74 -2.15 -6.10 15.81
C ILE A 74 -2.45 -7.32 14.93
N PHE A 75 -1.78 -8.44 15.14
CA PHE A 75 -1.99 -9.65 14.35
C PHE A 75 -3.31 -10.33 14.74
N ALA A 76 -3.64 -10.34 16.04
CA ALA A 76 -4.96 -10.80 16.49
C ALA A 76 -6.07 -9.88 15.97
N ALA A 77 -5.87 -8.56 16.02
CA ALA A 77 -6.79 -7.57 15.47
C ALA A 77 -7.01 -7.77 13.96
N ALA A 78 -5.94 -8.00 13.20
CA ALA A 78 -6.01 -8.29 11.76
C ALA A 78 -6.82 -9.56 11.48
N THR A 79 -6.61 -10.60 12.30
CA THR A 79 -7.37 -11.86 12.19
C THR A 79 -8.84 -11.64 12.45
N GLU A 80 -9.21 -10.90 13.50
CA GLU A 80 -10.60 -10.55 13.81
C GLU A 80 -11.24 -9.72 12.68
N ILE A 81 -10.52 -8.74 12.14
CA ILE A 81 -10.97 -7.96 10.99
C ILE A 81 -11.20 -8.86 9.77
N LYS A 82 -10.29 -9.80 9.46
CA LYS A 82 -10.42 -10.72 8.32
C LYS A 82 -11.61 -11.68 8.45
N ILE A 83 -12.00 -12.04 9.67
CA ILE A 83 -13.22 -12.85 9.90
C ILE A 83 -14.47 -12.11 9.39
N HIS A 84 -14.56 -10.82 9.63
CA HIS A 84 -15.71 -9.99 9.25
C HIS A 84 -15.59 -9.38 7.86
N TYR A 85 -14.37 -9.08 7.42
CA TYR A 85 -14.04 -8.37 6.16
C TYR A 85 -12.92 -9.10 5.38
N PRO A 86 -13.16 -10.33 4.90
CA PRO A 86 -12.11 -11.19 4.31
C PRO A 86 -11.46 -10.60 3.05
N ASN A 87 -12.17 -9.74 2.33
CA ASN A 87 -11.72 -9.20 1.05
C ASN A 87 -10.92 -7.88 1.16
N ILE A 88 -10.88 -7.26 2.34
CA ILE A 88 -10.11 -6.04 2.51
C ILE A 88 -8.64 -6.41 2.74
N PRO A 89 -7.71 -5.97 1.88
CA PRO A 89 -6.29 -6.22 2.09
C PRO A 89 -5.79 -5.51 3.34
N ILE A 90 -4.96 -6.23 4.12
CA ILE A 90 -4.33 -5.73 5.34
C ILE A 90 -2.82 -5.70 5.13
N VAL A 91 -2.25 -4.52 5.26
CA VAL A 91 -0.81 -4.27 5.13
C VAL A 91 -0.24 -3.89 6.50
N VAL A 92 0.85 -4.53 6.88
CA VAL A 92 1.63 -4.15 8.06
C VAL A 92 2.76 -3.23 7.63
N LEU A 93 2.83 -2.04 8.23
CA LEU A 93 3.89 -1.07 8.02
C LEU A 93 4.71 -0.94 9.30
N THR A 94 5.94 -1.46 9.29
CA THR A 94 6.77 -1.54 10.50
C THR A 94 7.88 -0.50 10.48
N PRO A 95 8.24 0.11 11.62
CA PRO A 95 9.52 0.79 11.74
C PRO A 95 10.64 -0.27 11.63
N PHE A 96 11.73 0.09 10.94
CA PHE A 96 12.84 -0.82 10.78
C PHE A 96 13.60 -0.98 12.11
N SER A 97 13.21 -2.01 12.90
CA SER A 97 13.97 -2.43 14.08
C SER A 97 14.16 -3.95 14.09
N LYS A 98 15.30 -4.40 14.61
CA LYS A 98 15.58 -5.84 14.75
C LYS A 98 14.56 -6.56 15.65
N GLU A 99 14.00 -5.83 16.62
CA GLU A 99 13.02 -6.37 17.57
C GLU A 99 11.67 -6.62 16.90
N VAL A 100 11.20 -5.67 16.10
CA VAL A 100 9.96 -5.81 15.33
C VAL A 100 10.10 -6.90 14.27
N SER A 101 11.23 -6.97 13.57
CA SER A 101 11.49 -8.03 12.58
C SER A 101 11.48 -9.43 13.21
N LYS A 102 12.07 -9.59 14.42
CA LYS A 102 12.02 -10.86 15.15
C LYS A 102 10.61 -11.21 15.64
N ARG A 103 9.82 -10.22 16.02
CA ARG A 103 8.44 -10.41 16.43
C ARG A 103 7.60 -10.89 15.24
N ILE A 104 7.67 -10.20 14.12
CA ILE A 104 6.95 -10.57 12.89
C ILE A 104 7.29 -12.00 12.44
N ALA A 105 8.56 -12.41 12.54
CA ALA A 105 8.99 -13.75 12.16
C ALA A 105 8.41 -14.88 13.05
N ASN A 106 7.83 -14.56 14.21
CA ASN A 106 7.23 -15.51 15.14
C ASN A 106 5.69 -15.41 15.22
N GLU A 107 5.07 -14.46 14.51
CA GLU A 107 3.62 -14.26 14.54
C GLU A 107 2.92 -14.99 13.38
N ASP A 108 1.63 -15.25 13.55
CA ASP A 108 0.79 -15.74 12.47
C ASP A 108 0.44 -14.61 11.51
N LEU A 109 0.99 -14.66 10.32
CA LEU A 109 0.77 -13.65 9.27
C LEU A 109 -0.35 -14.04 8.30
N SER A 110 -1.12 -15.07 8.56
CA SER A 110 -2.17 -15.58 7.66
C SER A 110 -3.25 -14.53 7.31
N ALA A 111 -3.47 -13.56 8.22
CA ALA A 111 -4.40 -12.45 8.02
C ALA A 111 -3.75 -11.22 7.36
N ILE A 112 -2.43 -11.23 7.11
CA ILE A 112 -1.68 -10.11 6.56
C ILE A 112 -1.38 -10.39 5.09
N ASP A 113 -1.73 -9.45 4.23
CA ASP A 113 -1.45 -9.56 2.79
C ASP A 113 -0.02 -9.12 2.44
N TYR A 114 0.51 -8.11 3.12
CA TYR A 114 1.87 -7.59 2.89
C TYR A 114 2.48 -7.00 4.15
N VAL A 115 3.81 -7.06 4.22
CA VAL A 115 4.61 -6.40 5.26
C VAL A 115 5.61 -5.47 4.61
N PHE A 116 5.66 -4.21 5.04
CA PHE A 116 6.62 -3.20 4.58
C PHE A 116 7.39 -2.58 5.74
N SER A 117 8.62 -2.15 5.46
CA SER A 117 9.42 -1.34 6.38
C SER A 117 9.20 0.14 6.10
N TRP A 118 8.76 0.90 7.11
CA TRP A 118 8.72 2.36 7.02
C TRP A 118 10.14 2.93 7.03
N LEU A 119 10.49 3.65 5.97
CA LEU A 119 11.81 4.23 5.75
C LEU A 119 11.78 5.77 5.79
N GLY A 120 10.70 6.37 6.33
CA GLY A 120 10.53 7.82 6.38
C GLY A 120 10.15 8.45 5.03
N ASN A 121 9.50 7.71 4.14
CA ASN A 121 9.22 8.16 2.78
C ASN A 121 7.76 7.93 2.39
N ALA A 122 7.04 9.02 2.10
CA ALA A 122 5.64 8.98 1.66
C ALA A 122 5.45 8.29 0.29
N GLU A 123 6.49 8.25 -0.55
CA GLU A 123 6.45 7.50 -1.81
C GLU A 123 6.13 6.02 -1.59
N LEU A 124 6.50 5.47 -0.41
CA LEU A 124 6.14 4.09 -0.05
C LEU A 124 4.63 3.91 0.11
N LEU A 125 3.94 4.87 0.72
CA LEU A 125 2.47 4.80 0.85
C LEU A 125 1.80 4.82 -0.53
N LEU A 126 2.28 5.68 -1.44
CA LEU A 126 1.83 5.67 -2.83
C LEU A 126 2.06 4.30 -3.49
N ALA A 127 3.27 3.74 -3.32
CA ALA A 127 3.62 2.46 -3.92
C ALA A 127 2.75 1.31 -3.38
N ILE A 128 2.48 1.28 -2.08
CA ILE A 128 1.55 0.31 -1.45
C ILE A 128 0.15 0.42 -2.06
N ILE A 129 -0.38 1.64 -2.17
CA ILE A 129 -1.70 1.88 -2.76
C ILE A 129 -1.75 1.36 -4.20
N LYS A 130 -0.72 1.67 -5.00
CA LYS A 130 -0.64 1.25 -6.40
C LYS A 130 -0.49 -0.26 -6.54
N LEU A 131 0.32 -0.89 -5.69
CA LEU A 131 0.46 -2.34 -5.64
C LEU A 131 -0.89 -3.03 -5.41
N ILE A 132 -1.65 -2.57 -4.44
CA ILE A 132 -2.96 -3.13 -4.13
C ILE A 132 -3.95 -2.87 -5.26
N GLU A 133 -3.96 -1.65 -5.85
CA GLU A 133 -4.77 -1.35 -7.03
C GLU A 133 -4.45 -2.27 -8.21
N ASP A 134 -3.18 -2.51 -8.47
CA ASP A 134 -2.73 -3.39 -9.56
C ASP A 134 -3.13 -4.84 -9.30
N LYS A 135 -2.93 -5.34 -8.07
CA LYS A 135 -3.38 -6.68 -7.68
C LYS A 135 -4.89 -6.88 -7.89
N MET A 136 -5.69 -5.88 -7.54
CA MET A 136 -7.15 -5.92 -7.71
C MET A 136 -7.57 -5.91 -9.19
N ASN A 137 -6.85 -5.20 -10.05
CA ASN A 137 -7.25 -4.98 -11.44
C ASN A 137 -6.57 -5.92 -12.44
N ALA A 138 -5.45 -6.55 -12.06
CA ALA A 138 -4.64 -7.36 -12.95
C ALA A 138 -5.40 -8.45 -13.72
N PRO A 139 -6.34 -9.21 -13.12
CA PRO A 139 -7.09 -10.21 -13.84
C PRO A 139 -7.88 -9.62 -15.03
N ASP A 140 -8.55 -8.48 -14.80
CA ASP A 140 -9.34 -7.81 -15.82
C ASP A 140 -8.46 -7.14 -16.88
N ASP A 141 -7.39 -6.47 -16.46
CA ASP A 141 -6.50 -5.76 -17.36
C ASP A 141 -5.70 -6.69 -18.27
N THR A 142 -5.24 -7.83 -17.73
CA THR A 142 -4.55 -8.83 -18.54
C THR A 142 -5.49 -9.54 -19.53
N ALA A 143 -6.70 -9.87 -19.09
CA ALA A 143 -7.68 -10.56 -19.93
C ALA A 143 -8.30 -9.65 -21.01
N SER A 144 -8.58 -8.39 -20.66
CA SER A 144 -9.34 -7.47 -21.53
C SER A 144 -8.45 -6.61 -22.42
N VAL A 145 -7.26 -6.21 -21.93
CA VAL A 145 -6.38 -5.25 -22.61
C VAL A 145 -5.05 -5.88 -23.02
N GLY A 146 -4.69 -7.03 -22.45
CA GLY A 146 -3.42 -7.71 -22.73
C GLY A 146 -2.20 -6.95 -22.21
N VAL A 147 -2.33 -6.28 -21.06
CA VAL A 147 -1.23 -5.54 -20.45
C VAL A 147 -0.08 -6.48 -20.05
N GLN A 148 1.14 -5.98 -20.13
CA GLN A 148 2.31 -6.70 -19.67
C GLN A 148 2.44 -6.63 -18.15
N ILE A 149 2.93 -7.71 -17.56
CA ILE A 149 3.15 -7.83 -16.11
C ILE A 149 4.64 -7.71 -15.84
N ILE A 150 5.00 -6.88 -14.84
CA ILE A 150 6.34 -6.85 -14.26
C ILE A 150 6.30 -7.68 -12.99
N LEU A 151 7.12 -8.73 -12.94
CA LEU A 151 7.28 -9.57 -11.77
C LEU A 151 8.47 -9.07 -10.95
N LEU A 152 8.21 -8.60 -9.72
CA LEU A 152 9.24 -8.26 -8.75
C LEU A 152 9.36 -9.40 -7.74
N VAL A 153 10.54 -10.00 -7.65
CA VAL A 153 10.86 -11.08 -6.70
C VAL A 153 11.96 -10.59 -5.76
N GLU A 154 11.64 -10.42 -4.49
CA GLU A 154 12.56 -9.97 -3.45
C GLU A 154 12.12 -10.54 -2.11
N ASP A 155 13.00 -11.20 -1.39
CA ASP A 155 12.73 -11.85 -0.10
C ASP A 155 13.00 -10.94 1.11
N SER A 156 13.75 -9.85 0.90
CA SER A 156 14.04 -8.88 1.95
C SER A 156 12.98 -7.78 2.02
N VAL A 157 12.17 -7.77 3.08
CA VAL A 157 11.17 -6.71 3.33
C VAL A 157 11.77 -5.30 3.21
N ARG A 158 13.01 -5.10 3.68
CA ARG A 158 13.71 -3.82 3.59
C ARG A 158 14.01 -3.42 2.15
N PHE A 159 14.61 -4.34 1.38
CA PHE A 159 14.93 -4.06 -0.03
C PHE A 159 13.68 -3.88 -0.85
N TYR A 160 12.68 -4.73 -0.66
CA TYR A 160 11.38 -4.61 -1.30
C TYR A 160 10.72 -3.25 -1.01
N SER A 161 10.67 -2.83 0.26
CA SER A 161 10.12 -1.53 0.66
C SER A 161 10.88 -0.34 0.08
N SER A 162 12.19 -0.48 -0.17
CA SER A 162 13.01 0.54 -0.80
C SER A 162 12.87 0.57 -2.32
N ALA A 163 12.80 -0.60 -2.96
CA ALA A 163 12.77 -0.72 -4.42
C ALA A 163 11.40 -0.38 -5.03
N LEU A 164 10.33 -0.76 -4.34
CA LEU A 164 8.96 -0.62 -4.85
C LEU A 164 8.56 0.83 -5.19
N PRO A 165 8.84 1.85 -4.34
CA PRO A 165 8.54 3.23 -4.68
C PRO A 165 9.25 3.70 -5.94
N HIS A 166 10.53 3.35 -6.11
CA HIS A 166 11.30 3.72 -7.30
C HIS A 166 10.75 3.07 -8.57
N LEU A 167 10.34 1.79 -8.48
CA LEU A 167 9.72 1.08 -9.58
C LEU A 167 8.41 1.77 -10.01
N TYR A 168 7.51 2.05 -9.07
CA TYR A 168 6.25 2.71 -9.38
C TYR A 168 6.46 4.12 -9.94
N LYS A 169 7.35 4.91 -9.36
CA LYS A 169 7.68 6.23 -9.85
C LYS A 169 8.16 6.18 -11.30
N PHE A 170 9.11 5.28 -11.58
CA PHE A 170 9.62 5.08 -12.95
C PHE A 170 8.50 4.69 -13.93
N VAL A 171 7.67 3.70 -13.59
CA VAL A 171 6.58 3.22 -14.46
C VAL A 171 5.55 4.31 -14.71
N LEU A 172 5.18 5.06 -13.67
CA LEU A 172 4.21 6.15 -13.79
C LEU A 172 4.75 7.32 -14.61
N GLU A 173 6.01 7.71 -14.43
CA GLU A 173 6.66 8.76 -15.22
C GLU A 173 6.77 8.35 -16.70
N GLN A 174 7.17 7.11 -16.98
CA GLN A 174 7.22 6.60 -18.36
C GLN A 174 5.83 6.60 -19.01
N SER A 175 4.81 6.16 -18.27
CA SER A 175 3.43 6.18 -18.78
C SER A 175 2.95 7.58 -19.13
N GLN A 176 3.35 8.60 -18.35
CA GLN A 176 3.03 10.00 -18.65
C GLN A 176 3.78 10.53 -19.88
N MET A 177 5.05 10.15 -20.04
CA MET A 177 5.83 10.55 -21.23
C MET A 177 5.18 9.99 -22.49
N PHE A 178 4.85 8.70 -22.51
CA PHE A 178 4.16 8.07 -23.64
C PHE A 178 2.78 8.69 -23.90
N ALA A 179 2.01 9.04 -22.86
CA ALA A 179 0.73 9.72 -23.03
C ALA A 179 0.88 11.12 -23.65
N LYS A 180 1.93 11.86 -23.32
CA LYS A 180 2.24 13.18 -23.92
C LYS A 180 2.69 13.05 -25.37
N GLU A 181 3.54 12.07 -25.68
CA GLU A 181 3.99 11.81 -27.04
C GLU A 181 2.84 11.37 -27.95
N ALA A 182 1.96 10.52 -27.46
CA ALA A 182 0.81 10.05 -28.23
C ALA A 182 -0.28 11.11 -28.46
N LEU A 183 -0.32 12.17 -27.67
CA LEU A 183 -1.16 13.34 -27.95
C LEU A 183 -0.60 14.19 -29.09
N ASN A 184 0.70 14.05 -29.40
CA ASN A 184 1.39 14.79 -30.43
C ASN A 184 1.54 14.01 -31.74
N ASP A 185 1.52 12.68 -31.71
CA ASP A 185 1.59 11.79 -32.86
C ASP A 185 0.37 10.86 -32.92
N HIS A 186 -0.16 10.58 -34.12
CA HIS A 186 -1.34 9.73 -34.39
C HIS A 186 -1.40 8.44 -33.55
N PRO A 187 -2.58 7.84 -33.34
CA PRO A 187 -2.84 6.90 -32.24
C PRO A 187 -1.95 5.65 -32.29
N VAL A 188 -1.00 5.59 -31.39
CA VAL A 188 -0.22 4.39 -31.12
C VAL A 188 -0.86 3.65 -29.96
N SER A 189 -1.05 2.35 -30.12
CA SER A 189 -1.59 1.46 -29.09
C SER A 189 -0.77 1.53 -27.82
N TYR A 190 -1.40 1.90 -26.71
CA TYR A 190 -0.76 2.02 -25.41
C TYR A 190 -0.57 0.65 -24.78
N THR A 191 0.66 0.33 -24.40
CA THR A 191 0.95 -0.75 -23.47
C THR A 191 0.99 -0.18 -22.05
N HIS A 192 0.02 -0.54 -21.23
CA HIS A 192 0.07 -0.26 -19.79
C HIS A 192 1.03 -1.25 -19.12
N LEU A 193 2.08 -0.75 -18.51
CA LEU A 193 2.96 -1.55 -17.66
C LEU A 193 2.39 -1.53 -16.24
N ARG A 194 2.18 -2.72 -15.66
CA ARG A 194 1.74 -2.89 -14.27
C ARG A 194 2.67 -3.85 -13.55
N ALA A 195 2.91 -3.59 -12.27
CA ALA A 195 3.74 -4.42 -11.41
C ALA A 195 2.88 -5.44 -10.66
N HIS A 196 3.28 -6.69 -10.69
CA HIS A 196 2.68 -7.79 -9.93
C HIS A 196 3.72 -8.49 -9.10
N GLU A 197 3.36 -8.81 -7.88
CA GLU A 197 4.17 -9.58 -6.95
C GLU A 197 3.73 -11.04 -6.95
N THR A 198 4.66 -11.97 -6.91
CA THR A 198 4.42 -13.35 -6.51
C THR A 198 4.44 -13.45 -5.00
N ASP A 199 3.52 -14.24 -4.45
CA ASP A 199 3.35 -14.48 -3.02
C ASP A 199 4.70 -14.55 -2.29
N GLN A 200 4.87 -13.67 -1.31
CA GLN A 200 5.96 -13.80 -0.34
C GLN A 200 5.68 -15.05 0.50
N TYR A 201 6.34 -16.14 0.18
CA TYR A 201 6.49 -17.23 1.13
C TYR A 201 7.56 -16.81 2.14
N LEU A 202 7.12 -16.54 3.36
CA LEU A 202 7.98 -16.47 4.53
C LEU A 202 8.41 -17.87 4.96
#